data_d97257bb432fc757f7b41ff7367b94bf
#
_entry.id   d97257bb432fc757f7b41ff7367b94bf
#
_cell.length_a   1.000
_cell.length_b   1.000
_cell.length_c   1.000
_cell.angle_alpha   90.00
_cell.angle_beta   90.00
_cell.angle_gamma   90.00
#
_symmetry.space_group_name_H-M   'P 1'
#
loop_
_entity.id
_entity.type
_entity.pdbx_description
1 polymer ?
#
loop_
_entity_poly.entity_id
_entity_poly.type
_entity_poly.pdbx_seq_one_letter_code
_entity_poly.pdbx_strand_id
1 'polypeptide(L)'
;MNITKGLIATGFLMATTATSVFAGPLQDRIDAGETIRIGFANIPLWGYPNEAGDADGFTNDIAIEVLASMGLTNVEPVVGDWGGLIPGLKAERFDLITGGMYVLGSRCENVSFSEPVARSGDGILVAAGNPEGINSYTDVLNGEHIMVTGAGYNTVEAAQNLGIADANIMQVPGPTEMVAALKAGRANAAVLTDFEAQHLAADHDEIELGDSSQMEEWSKNFAAIGFRHEDQDFLAGFNAALKDYLGTEEMMAKVAEHEYSELHLPGDVTTEWACANR
;
A
#
# COMPACT_ATOMS: atom_id res chain seq x y z
N MET A 1 17.26 -20.88 83.77
CA MET A 1 17.45 -21.66 82.55
C MET A 1 16.50 -21.14 81.54
N ASN A 2 16.97 -20.07 80.82
CA ASN A 2 16.10 -19.35 79.85
C ASN A 2 16.46 -19.77 78.42
N ILE A 3 15.46 -20.30 77.70
CA ILE A 3 15.59 -20.71 76.33
C ILE A 3 14.99 -19.59 75.46
N THR A 4 15.84 -18.86 74.81
CA THR A 4 15.45 -17.83 73.82
C THR A 4 15.14 -18.53 72.44
N LYS A 5 13.88 -18.40 71.98
CA LYS A 5 13.49 -18.84 70.64
C LYS A 5 13.83 -17.75 69.63
N GLY A 6 14.79 -18.04 68.74
CA GLY A 6 15.04 -17.16 67.55
C GLY A 6 14.01 -17.42 66.46
N LEU A 7 13.37 -16.33 66.02
CA LEU A 7 12.55 -16.32 64.83
C LEU A 7 13.45 -16.12 63.61
N ILE A 8 13.45 -17.09 62.69
CA ILE A 8 14.08 -16.95 61.38
C ILE A 8 12.98 -16.41 60.42
N ALA A 9 13.10 -15.16 60.00
CA ALA A 9 12.27 -14.57 58.97
C ALA A 9 12.87 -14.94 57.59
N THR A 10 12.20 -15.82 56.88
CA THR A 10 12.55 -16.16 55.48
C THR A 10 11.93 -15.11 54.57
N GLY A 11 12.78 -14.18 54.11
CA GLY A 11 12.38 -13.20 53.09
C GLY A 11 12.24 -13.90 51.72
N PHE A 12 11.03 -13.90 51.19
CA PHE A 12 10.73 -14.34 49.81
C PHE A 12 11.07 -13.19 48.85
N LEU A 13 12.20 -13.31 48.12
CA LEU A 13 12.57 -12.40 47.08
C LEU A 13 11.71 -12.74 45.85
N MET A 14 10.65 -11.95 45.54
CA MET A 14 9.95 -12.00 44.26
C MET A 14 10.88 -11.43 43.18
N ALA A 15 11.45 -12.28 42.36
CA ALA A 15 12.09 -11.90 41.14
C ALA A 15 10.98 -11.51 40.12
N THR A 16 10.80 -10.23 39.93
CA THR A 16 10.01 -9.73 38.77
C THR A 16 10.85 -9.98 37.53
N THR A 17 10.50 -11.00 36.77
CA THR A 17 10.99 -11.17 35.40
C THR A 17 10.42 -10.04 34.54
N ALA A 18 11.21 -8.99 34.29
CA ALA A 18 10.93 -8.06 33.24
C ALA A 18 11.01 -8.85 31.91
N THR A 19 9.88 -9.11 31.29
CA THR A 19 9.84 -9.53 29.89
C THR A 19 10.37 -8.36 29.07
N SER A 20 11.58 -8.48 28.55
CA SER A 20 12.09 -7.55 27.53
C SER A 20 11.18 -7.70 26.33
N VAL A 21 10.31 -6.75 26.09
CA VAL A 21 9.67 -6.56 24.79
C VAL A 21 10.81 -6.16 23.88
N PHE A 22 11.19 -6.99 22.94
CA PHE A 22 12.13 -6.61 21.90
C PHE A 22 11.38 -5.61 21.02
N ALA A 23 11.83 -4.36 21.02
CA ALA A 23 11.41 -3.36 20.04
C ALA A 23 11.78 -3.88 18.64
N GLY A 24 10.93 -3.59 17.65
CA GLY A 24 11.23 -3.94 16.26
C GLY A 24 12.34 -3.04 15.68
N PRO A 25 12.92 -3.42 14.53
CA PRO A 25 14.03 -2.67 13.91
C PRO A 25 13.73 -1.19 13.67
N LEU A 26 12.48 -0.83 13.41
CA LEU A 26 12.08 0.56 13.25
C LEU A 26 12.17 1.34 14.57
N GLN A 27 11.72 0.77 15.68
CA GLN A 27 11.80 1.43 16.98
C GLN A 27 13.26 1.63 17.41
N ASP A 28 14.13 0.65 17.17
CA ASP A 28 15.56 0.76 17.46
C ASP A 28 16.21 1.93 16.71
N ARG A 29 15.83 2.16 15.43
CA ARG A 29 16.30 3.28 14.62
C ARG A 29 15.80 4.62 15.16
N ILE A 30 14.53 4.70 15.56
CA ILE A 30 13.93 5.90 16.14
C ILE A 30 14.62 6.26 17.45
N ASP A 31 14.86 5.28 18.32
CA ASP A 31 15.54 5.48 19.61
C ASP A 31 17.00 5.92 19.43
N ALA A 32 17.64 5.50 18.33
CA ALA A 32 18.97 5.96 17.93
C ALA A 32 18.97 7.37 17.29
N GLY A 33 17.80 7.97 17.06
CA GLY A 33 17.66 9.28 16.39
C GLY A 33 17.95 9.23 14.89
N GLU A 34 17.85 8.04 14.27
CA GLU A 34 18.08 7.88 12.86
C GLU A 34 16.88 8.34 12.02
N THR A 35 17.12 8.62 10.73
CA THR A 35 16.10 9.00 9.77
C THR A 35 15.19 7.80 9.46
N ILE A 36 13.88 8.03 9.42
CA ILE A 36 12.88 7.05 8.97
C ILE A 36 12.87 7.06 7.45
N ARG A 37 13.09 5.92 6.84
CA ARG A 37 13.09 5.75 5.40
C ARG A 37 11.75 5.23 4.93
N ILE A 38 11.09 5.96 4.02
CA ILE A 38 9.83 5.55 3.43
C ILE A 38 10.05 5.06 1.99
N GLY A 39 9.60 3.83 1.70
CA GLY A 39 9.77 3.18 0.41
C GLY A 39 8.50 3.26 -0.44
N PHE A 40 8.63 3.70 -1.69
CA PHE A 40 7.53 3.77 -2.65
C PHE A 40 8.02 3.67 -4.08
N ALA A 41 7.12 3.36 -5.01
CA ALA A 41 7.39 3.42 -6.45
C ALA A 41 6.92 4.78 -7.00
N ASN A 42 7.40 5.13 -8.21
CA ASN A 42 6.93 6.34 -8.86
C ASN A 42 5.57 6.10 -9.53
N ILE A 43 4.50 6.27 -8.76
CA ILE A 43 3.11 6.11 -9.21
C ILE A 43 2.36 7.43 -8.98
N PRO A 44 2.01 8.16 -10.05
CA PRO A 44 1.30 9.42 -9.95
C PRO A 44 0.08 9.37 -9.05
N LEU A 45 -0.18 10.43 -8.32
CA LEU A 45 -1.23 10.62 -7.32
C LEU A 45 -1.04 9.79 -6.04
N TRP A 46 -0.65 8.51 -6.13
CA TRP A 46 -0.46 7.61 -4.99
C TRP A 46 0.78 7.94 -4.17
N GLY A 47 1.94 7.82 -4.80
CA GLY A 47 3.23 8.11 -4.18
C GLY A 47 4.31 8.23 -5.26
N TYR A 48 5.01 9.34 -5.28
CA TYR A 48 6.01 9.66 -6.29
C TYR A 48 7.04 10.64 -5.73
N PRO A 49 8.24 10.74 -6.31
CA PRO A 49 9.17 11.82 -5.97
C PRO A 49 8.75 13.09 -6.72
N ASN A 50 8.66 14.22 -6.02
CA ASN A 50 8.47 15.53 -6.64
C ASN A 50 9.76 15.99 -7.36
N GLU A 51 9.73 17.17 -7.96
CA GLU A 51 10.90 17.74 -8.70
C GLU A 51 12.15 17.94 -7.81
N ALA A 52 11.96 18.12 -6.50
CA ALA A 52 13.06 18.23 -5.53
C ALA A 52 13.60 16.86 -5.09
N GLY A 53 12.89 15.78 -5.41
CA GLY A 53 13.18 14.42 -4.97
C GLY A 53 12.54 14.04 -3.64
N ASP A 54 11.71 14.91 -3.07
CA ASP A 54 10.96 14.63 -1.84
C ASP A 54 9.76 13.71 -2.15
N ALA A 55 9.29 13.00 -1.12
CA ALA A 55 8.10 12.17 -1.24
C ALA A 55 6.84 13.03 -1.37
N ASP A 56 5.99 12.70 -2.33
CA ASP A 56 4.76 13.38 -2.67
C ASP A 56 3.68 12.36 -3.07
N GLY A 57 2.41 12.76 -3.14
CA GLY A 57 1.28 11.87 -3.37
C GLY A 57 0.53 11.53 -2.09
N PHE A 58 -0.79 11.26 -2.22
CA PHE A 58 -1.69 11.22 -1.06
C PHE A 58 -1.31 10.15 -0.01
N THR A 59 -0.76 9.00 -0.39
CA THR A 59 -0.36 7.98 0.58
C THR A 59 0.93 8.34 1.31
N ASN A 60 1.88 8.99 0.63
CA ASN A 60 3.08 9.53 1.24
C ASN A 60 2.72 10.66 2.22
N ASP A 61 1.86 11.59 1.79
CA ASP A 61 1.40 12.70 2.61
C ASP A 61 0.71 12.23 3.90
N ILE A 62 -0.23 11.28 3.77
CA ILE A 62 -0.90 10.71 4.96
C ILE A 62 0.13 10.08 5.91
N ALA A 63 1.06 9.28 5.39
CA ALA A 63 2.06 8.62 6.23
C ALA A 63 3.00 9.62 6.92
N ILE A 64 3.47 10.65 6.20
CA ILE A 64 4.37 11.69 6.72
C ILE A 64 3.67 12.51 7.81
N GLU A 65 2.42 12.93 7.60
CA GLU A 65 1.68 13.71 8.60
C GLU A 65 1.34 12.89 9.84
N VAL A 66 1.01 11.60 9.69
CA VAL A 66 0.84 10.69 10.83
C VAL A 66 2.15 10.56 11.60
N LEU A 67 3.29 10.34 10.94
CA LEU A 67 4.60 10.32 11.60
C LEU A 67 4.91 11.64 12.29
N ALA A 68 4.63 12.78 11.66
CA ALA A 68 4.84 14.10 12.23
C ALA A 68 4.00 14.32 13.48
N SER A 69 2.74 13.86 13.51
CA SER A 69 1.88 13.91 14.70
C SER A 69 2.42 13.08 15.87
N MET A 70 3.21 12.05 15.58
CA MET A 70 3.95 11.23 16.56
C MET A 70 5.29 11.89 16.99
N GLY A 71 5.63 13.08 16.46
CA GLY A 71 6.90 13.77 16.71
C GLY A 71 8.07 13.29 15.84
N LEU A 72 7.80 12.51 14.80
CA LEU A 72 8.80 11.90 13.91
C LEU A 72 8.86 12.65 12.58
N THR A 73 9.65 13.71 12.50
CA THR A 73 9.74 14.59 11.33
C THR A 73 10.97 14.35 10.47
N ASN A 74 11.91 13.50 10.91
CA ASN A 74 13.11 13.17 10.15
C ASN A 74 12.83 11.98 9.23
N VAL A 75 12.26 12.25 8.05
CA VAL A 75 11.83 11.24 7.07
C VAL A 75 12.59 11.45 5.75
N GLU A 76 13.03 10.37 5.10
CA GLU A 76 13.66 10.40 3.79
C GLU A 76 13.00 9.44 2.79
N PRO A 77 12.84 9.84 1.52
CA PRO A 77 12.26 8.98 0.48
C PRO A 77 13.27 7.95 -0.04
N VAL A 78 12.79 6.73 -0.30
CA VAL A 78 13.52 5.69 -1.02
C VAL A 78 12.66 5.21 -2.18
N VAL A 79 12.97 5.67 -3.39
CA VAL A 79 12.23 5.30 -4.59
C VAL A 79 12.75 3.97 -5.14
N GLY A 80 11.85 3.07 -5.49
CA GLY A 80 12.18 1.76 -6.04
C GLY A 80 11.13 1.22 -7.02
N ASP A 81 11.39 0.05 -7.57
CA ASP A 81 10.41 -0.64 -8.40
C ASP A 81 9.31 -1.25 -7.50
N TRP A 82 8.06 -1.23 -7.96
CA TRP A 82 6.90 -1.72 -7.20
C TRP A 82 7.07 -3.14 -6.67
N GLY A 83 7.45 -4.08 -7.53
CA GLY A 83 7.67 -5.49 -7.14
C GLY A 83 8.85 -5.69 -6.16
N GLY A 84 9.71 -4.68 -6.01
CA GLY A 84 10.83 -4.66 -5.08
C GLY A 84 10.50 -4.12 -3.68
N LEU A 85 9.28 -3.58 -3.45
CA LEU A 85 8.95 -2.91 -2.18
C LEU A 85 8.89 -3.88 -1.00
N ILE A 86 8.14 -4.98 -1.08
CA ILE A 86 8.09 -5.97 0.01
C ILE A 86 9.46 -6.60 0.28
N PRO A 87 10.21 -7.09 -0.72
CA PRO A 87 11.59 -7.53 -0.52
C PRO A 87 12.51 -6.47 0.08
N GLY A 88 12.34 -5.20 -0.33
CA GLY A 88 13.12 -4.07 0.18
C GLY A 88 12.88 -3.79 1.65
N LEU A 89 11.61 -3.81 2.08
CA LEU A 89 11.21 -3.65 3.48
C LEU A 89 11.80 -4.77 4.35
N LYS A 90 11.67 -6.02 3.90
CA LYS A 90 12.23 -7.21 4.61
C LYS A 90 13.77 -7.20 4.67
N ALA A 91 14.41 -6.57 3.69
CA ALA A 91 15.87 -6.38 3.66
C ALA A 91 16.33 -5.06 4.32
N GLU A 92 15.45 -4.38 5.07
CA GLU A 92 15.71 -3.13 5.80
C GLU A 92 16.30 -2.01 4.92
N ARG A 93 15.97 -1.97 3.62
CA ARG A 93 16.37 -0.87 2.73
C ARG A 93 15.61 0.41 3.06
N PHE A 94 14.40 0.26 3.57
CA PHE A 94 13.53 1.32 4.12
C PHE A 94 12.69 0.72 5.26
N ASP A 95 11.95 1.57 5.94
CA ASP A 95 11.31 1.23 7.21
C ASP A 95 9.80 1.08 7.10
N LEU A 96 9.18 1.78 6.11
CA LEU A 96 7.76 1.69 5.76
C LEU A 96 7.59 1.60 4.24
N ILE A 97 6.48 0.99 3.79
CA ILE A 97 6.01 1.09 2.41
C ILE A 97 4.85 2.09 2.40
N THR A 98 4.99 3.21 1.69
CA THR A 98 4.01 4.30 1.69
C THR A 98 3.35 4.55 0.33
N GLY A 99 3.66 3.76 -0.71
CA GLY A 99 3.20 3.98 -2.09
C GLY A 99 1.79 3.47 -2.42
N GLY A 100 0.89 3.32 -1.44
CA GLY A 100 -0.48 2.90 -1.71
C GLY A 100 -0.67 1.41 -1.94
N MET A 101 0.08 0.58 -1.22
CA MET A 101 0.01 -0.88 -1.40
C MET A 101 -1.33 -1.45 -0.92
N TYR A 102 -2.05 -2.14 -1.81
CA TYR A 102 -3.29 -2.81 -1.45
C TYR A 102 -3.05 -3.96 -0.48
N VAL A 103 -3.93 -4.04 0.51
CA VAL A 103 -3.97 -5.12 1.51
C VAL A 103 -4.58 -6.36 0.85
N LEU A 104 -3.74 -7.36 0.57
CA LEU A 104 -4.11 -8.65 0.00
C LEU A 104 -3.63 -9.77 0.92
N GLY A 105 -4.37 -10.90 0.97
CA GLY A 105 -3.96 -12.05 1.77
C GLY A 105 -2.53 -12.50 1.49
N SER A 106 -2.15 -12.59 0.23
CA SER A 106 -0.79 -12.95 -0.21
C SER A 106 0.30 -11.99 0.28
N ARG A 107 -0.02 -10.69 0.41
CA ARG A 107 0.90 -9.68 0.94
C ARG A 107 0.95 -9.68 2.46
N CYS A 108 -0.21 -9.92 3.13
CA CYS A 108 -0.30 -10.01 4.59
C CYS A 108 0.54 -11.15 5.18
N GLU A 109 0.84 -12.19 4.41
CA GLU A 109 1.79 -13.24 4.81
C GLU A 109 3.23 -12.75 4.92
N ASN A 110 3.56 -11.63 4.31
CA ASN A 110 4.92 -11.13 4.18
C ASN A 110 5.20 -9.83 4.94
N VAL A 111 4.17 -9.01 5.14
CA VAL A 111 4.26 -7.69 5.79
C VAL A 111 3.00 -7.45 6.62
N SER A 112 3.11 -6.61 7.63
CA SER A 112 1.96 -6.07 8.36
C SER A 112 1.53 -4.76 7.73
N PHE A 113 0.25 -4.45 7.81
CA PHE A 113 -0.31 -3.22 7.28
C PHE A 113 -0.94 -2.38 8.39
N SER A 114 -0.90 -1.05 8.22
CA SER A 114 -1.74 -0.15 9.01
C SER A 114 -3.23 -0.42 8.73
N GLU A 115 -4.13 0.19 9.49
CA GLU A 115 -5.49 0.33 9.02
C GLU A 115 -5.51 1.04 7.66
N PRO A 116 -6.51 0.72 6.78
CA PRO A 116 -6.54 1.28 5.45
C PRO A 116 -6.58 2.81 5.43
N VAL A 117 -5.86 3.41 4.50
CA VAL A 117 -5.82 4.87 4.28
C VAL A 117 -6.64 5.29 3.06
N ALA A 118 -6.90 4.35 2.15
CA ALA A 118 -7.69 4.61 0.96
C ALA A 118 -8.43 3.34 0.49
N ARG A 119 -9.51 3.56 -0.26
CA ARG A 119 -10.14 2.56 -1.12
C ARG A 119 -10.08 3.03 -2.56
N SER A 120 -9.90 2.10 -3.50
CA SER A 120 -9.89 2.33 -4.93
C SER A 120 -10.24 1.02 -5.63
N GLY A 121 -10.72 1.11 -6.86
CA GLY A 121 -10.94 -0.05 -7.72
C GLY A 121 -9.80 -0.24 -8.72
N ASP A 122 -9.91 -1.28 -9.52
CA ASP A 122 -9.10 -1.41 -10.73
C ASP A 122 -9.81 -0.68 -11.89
N GLY A 123 -9.03 -0.12 -12.81
CA GLY A 123 -9.48 0.54 -14.02
C GLY A 123 -8.91 -0.15 -15.25
N ILE A 124 -9.59 -0.01 -16.37
CA ILE A 124 -9.14 -0.51 -17.65
C ILE A 124 -8.89 0.65 -18.61
N LEU A 125 -7.71 0.66 -19.22
CA LEU A 125 -7.40 1.49 -20.37
C LEU A 125 -7.43 0.65 -21.63
N VAL A 126 -7.99 1.22 -22.69
CA VAL A 126 -8.11 0.61 -24.01
C VAL A 126 -7.71 1.62 -25.10
N ALA A 127 -7.50 1.16 -26.31
CA ALA A 127 -7.33 2.05 -27.46
C ALA A 127 -8.58 2.93 -27.64
N ALA A 128 -8.39 4.17 -28.07
CA ALA A 128 -9.49 5.14 -28.27
C ALA A 128 -10.60 4.55 -29.16
N GLY A 129 -11.84 4.75 -28.73
CA GLY A 129 -13.04 4.17 -29.36
C GLY A 129 -13.33 2.74 -28.94
N ASN A 130 -12.57 2.15 -28.02
CA ASN A 130 -12.73 0.81 -27.47
C ASN A 130 -13.13 -0.25 -28.54
N PRO A 131 -12.31 -0.49 -29.58
CA PRO A 131 -12.71 -1.30 -30.74
C PRO A 131 -13.02 -2.75 -30.39
N GLU A 132 -12.49 -3.24 -29.29
CA GLU A 132 -12.66 -4.63 -28.80
C GLU A 132 -13.79 -4.76 -27.77
N GLY A 133 -14.35 -3.62 -27.29
CA GLY A 133 -15.44 -3.61 -26.31
C GLY A 133 -15.02 -4.07 -24.92
N ILE A 134 -13.76 -3.89 -24.52
CA ILE A 134 -13.19 -4.38 -23.24
C ILE A 134 -13.48 -3.37 -22.15
N ASN A 135 -14.21 -3.76 -21.10
CA ASN A 135 -14.56 -2.92 -19.95
C ASN A 135 -14.33 -3.61 -18.60
N SER A 136 -13.98 -4.88 -18.61
CA SER A 136 -13.84 -5.71 -17.42
C SER A 136 -12.78 -6.80 -17.61
N TYR A 137 -12.35 -7.41 -16.49
CA TYR A 137 -11.52 -8.62 -16.55
C TYR A 137 -12.23 -9.78 -17.27
N THR A 138 -13.56 -9.85 -17.12
CA THR A 138 -14.38 -10.86 -17.80
C THR A 138 -14.33 -10.69 -19.32
N ASP A 139 -14.30 -9.46 -19.84
CA ASP A 139 -14.15 -9.23 -21.28
C ASP A 139 -12.75 -9.66 -21.78
N VAL A 140 -11.70 -9.36 -21.00
CA VAL A 140 -10.34 -9.84 -21.30
C VAL A 140 -10.31 -11.36 -21.39
N LEU A 141 -10.92 -12.05 -20.41
CA LEU A 141 -10.98 -13.52 -20.37
C LEU A 141 -11.74 -14.09 -21.56
N ASN A 142 -12.96 -13.60 -21.80
CA ASN A 142 -13.86 -14.12 -22.82
C ASN A 142 -13.37 -13.88 -24.25
N GLY A 143 -12.67 -12.76 -24.47
CA GLY A 143 -12.08 -12.41 -25.76
C GLY A 143 -10.69 -13.02 -25.98
N GLU A 144 -10.14 -13.74 -24.99
CA GLU A 144 -8.76 -14.23 -25.00
C GLU A 144 -7.75 -13.08 -25.27
N HIS A 145 -8.08 -11.85 -24.81
CA HIS A 145 -7.30 -10.66 -25.04
C HIS A 145 -6.02 -10.66 -24.18
N ILE A 146 -5.00 -9.94 -24.67
CA ILE A 146 -3.79 -9.70 -23.90
C ILE A 146 -4.03 -8.43 -23.07
N MET A 147 -3.94 -8.55 -21.75
CA MET A 147 -3.84 -7.42 -20.84
C MET A 147 -2.39 -7.12 -20.49
N VAL A 148 -2.07 -5.84 -20.32
CA VAL A 148 -0.80 -5.40 -19.76
C VAL A 148 -1.02 -4.78 -18.37
N THR A 149 -0.12 -5.06 -17.45
CA THR A 149 -0.16 -4.53 -16.08
C THR A 149 1.24 -4.42 -15.49
N GLY A 150 1.37 -3.76 -14.34
CA GLY A 150 2.66 -3.63 -13.64
C GLY A 150 3.10 -4.93 -12.97
N ALA A 151 4.39 -5.19 -13.02
CA ALA A 151 4.97 -6.34 -12.33
C ALA A 151 4.74 -6.23 -10.81
N GLY A 152 4.09 -7.24 -10.22
CA GLY A 152 3.73 -7.26 -8.79
C GLY A 152 2.48 -6.44 -8.43
N TYR A 153 1.74 -5.91 -9.41
CA TYR A 153 0.43 -5.30 -9.16
C TYR A 153 -0.59 -6.35 -8.71
N ASN A 154 -1.61 -5.94 -7.95
CA ASN A 154 -2.75 -6.79 -7.57
C ASN A 154 -3.48 -7.37 -8.78
N THR A 155 -3.51 -6.64 -9.88
CA THR A 155 -4.17 -7.00 -11.13
C THR A 155 -3.63 -8.28 -11.77
N VAL A 156 -2.37 -8.67 -11.48
CA VAL A 156 -1.80 -9.97 -11.90
C VAL A 156 -2.53 -11.10 -11.18
N GLU A 157 -2.60 -11.04 -9.84
CA GLU A 157 -3.27 -12.06 -9.03
C GLU A 157 -4.77 -12.10 -9.32
N ALA A 158 -5.40 -10.94 -9.49
CA ALA A 158 -6.81 -10.81 -9.85
C ALA A 158 -7.13 -11.50 -11.19
N ALA A 159 -6.32 -11.25 -12.22
CA ALA A 159 -6.46 -11.87 -13.53
C ALA A 159 -6.28 -13.40 -13.48
N GLN A 160 -5.26 -13.87 -12.77
CA GLN A 160 -4.98 -15.30 -12.58
C GLN A 160 -6.11 -16.01 -11.84
N ASN A 161 -6.64 -15.41 -10.77
CA ASN A 161 -7.75 -15.94 -9.98
C ASN A 161 -9.05 -16.03 -10.81
N LEU A 162 -9.27 -15.11 -11.75
CA LEU A 162 -10.38 -15.20 -12.69
C LEU A 162 -10.18 -16.28 -13.77
N GLY A 163 -8.94 -16.73 -14.00
CA GLY A 163 -8.62 -17.75 -14.98
C GLY A 163 -8.04 -17.22 -16.29
N ILE A 164 -7.63 -15.94 -16.36
CA ILE A 164 -6.87 -15.41 -17.49
C ILE A 164 -5.53 -16.14 -17.55
N ALA A 165 -5.19 -16.71 -18.71
CA ALA A 165 -3.95 -17.46 -18.87
C ALA A 165 -2.71 -16.56 -18.71
N ASP A 166 -1.64 -17.05 -18.07
CA ASP A 166 -0.40 -16.28 -17.88
C ASP A 166 0.17 -15.71 -19.20
N ALA A 167 -0.01 -16.43 -20.31
CA ALA A 167 0.40 -15.97 -21.63
C ALA A 167 -0.34 -14.70 -22.10
N ASN A 168 -1.50 -14.41 -21.52
CA ASN A 168 -2.34 -13.26 -21.83
C ASN A 168 -2.16 -12.12 -20.79
N ILE A 169 -1.24 -12.29 -19.82
CA ILE A 169 -0.91 -11.28 -18.81
C ILE A 169 0.51 -10.78 -19.07
N MET A 170 0.62 -9.63 -19.75
CA MET A 170 1.91 -8.97 -19.98
C MET A 170 2.27 -8.14 -18.78
N GLN A 171 3.38 -8.45 -18.11
CA GLN A 171 3.87 -7.67 -17.00
C GLN A 171 5.01 -6.75 -17.45
N VAL A 172 4.92 -5.48 -17.06
CA VAL A 172 5.89 -4.42 -17.39
C VAL A 172 6.30 -3.63 -16.14
N PRO A 173 7.39 -2.84 -16.17
CA PRO A 173 7.83 -2.10 -14.97
C PRO A 173 6.81 -1.13 -14.38
N GLY A 174 6.03 -0.43 -15.22
CA GLY A 174 5.11 0.57 -14.72
C GLY A 174 4.20 1.19 -15.78
N PRO A 175 3.49 2.30 -15.41
CA PRO A 175 2.48 2.93 -16.24
C PRO A 175 2.97 3.36 -17.63
N THR A 176 4.17 3.90 -17.74
CA THR A 176 4.76 4.34 -19.01
C THR A 176 4.84 3.19 -20.02
N GLU A 177 5.31 2.02 -19.58
CA GLU A 177 5.44 0.85 -20.43
C GLU A 177 4.08 0.20 -20.73
N MET A 178 3.10 0.33 -19.82
CA MET A 178 1.71 -0.10 -20.08
C MET A 178 1.10 0.71 -21.24
N VAL A 179 1.17 2.04 -21.17
CA VAL A 179 0.71 2.93 -22.24
C VAL A 179 1.43 2.63 -23.55
N ALA A 180 2.76 2.44 -23.53
CA ALA A 180 3.54 2.09 -24.70
C ALA A 180 3.14 0.74 -25.31
N ALA A 181 2.82 -0.25 -24.50
CA ALA A 181 2.37 -1.56 -24.97
C ALA A 181 0.98 -1.47 -25.63
N LEU A 182 0.06 -0.72 -25.03
CA LEU A 182 -1.28 -0.50 -25.54
C LEU A 182 -1.25 0.27 -26.88
N LYS A 183 -0.54 1.39 -26.95
CA LYS A 183 -0.37 2.21 -28.18
C LYS A 183 0.32 1.43 -29.30
N ALA A 184 1.20 0.49 -28.99
CA ALA A 184 1.87 -0.37 -29.97
C ALA A 184 1.04 -1.58 -30.41
N GLY A 185 -0.18 -1.77 -29.87
CA GLY A 185 -1.03 -2.93 -30.13
C GLY A 185 -0.45 -4.25 -29.64
N ARG A 186 0.45 -4.22 -28.65
CA ARG A 186 1.01 -5.44 -28.01
C ARG A 186 0.09 -5.99 -26.92
N ALA A 187 -0.81 -5.18 -26.43
CA ALA A 187 -1.88 -5.53 -25.52
C ALA A 187 -3.19 -4.89 -25.97
N ASN A 188 -4.31 -5.53 -25.67
CA ASN A 188 -5.65 -5.03 -25.99
C ASN A 188 -6.19 -4.10 -24.89
N ALA A 189 -5.78 -4.34 -23.65
CA ALA A 189 -6.15 -3.54 -22.50
C ALA A 189 -4.95 -3.35 -21.56
N ALA A 190 -4.90 -2.22 -20.83
CA ALA A 190 -4.03 -2.04 -19.68
C ALA A 190 -4.89 -2.01 -18.42
N VAL A 191 -4.51 -2.78 -17.40
CA VAL A 191 -5.26 -2.88 -16.14
C VAL A 191 -4.36 -2.41 -15.00
N LEU A 192 -4.87 -1.42 -14.25
CA LEU A 192 -4.14 -0.73 -13.19
C LEU A 192 -5.17 -0.15 -12.21
N THR A 193 -4.79 0.71 -11.27
CA THR A 193 -5.79 1.35 -10.41
C THR A 193 -6.65 2.33 -11.19
N ASP A 194 -7.88 2.55 -10.75
CA ASP A 194 -8.82 3.49 -11.39
C ASP A 194 -8.26 4.92 -11.41
N PHE A 195 -7.55 5.35 -10.36
CA PHE A 195 -6.85 6.63 -10.32
C PHE A 195 -5.80 6.77 -11.42
N GLU A 196 -4.90 5.78 -11.52
CA GLU A 196 -3.85 5.80 -12.55
C GLU A 196 -4.48 5.76 -13.95
N ALA A 197 -5.53 4.94 -14.13
CA ALA A 197 -6.22 4.81 -15.41
C ALA A 197 -6.83 6.14 -15.85
N GLN A 198 -7.52 6.85 -14.94
CA GLN A 198 -8.10 8.18 -15.22
C GLN A 198 -7.03 9.20 -15.59
N HIS A 199 -5.95 9.27 -14.80
CA HIS A 199 -4.84 10.19 -15.05
C HIS A 199 -4.18 9.94 -16.42
N LEU A 200 -3.86 8.67 -16.72
CA LEU A 200 -3.24 8.32 -17.99
C LEU A 200 -4.17 8.54 -19.21
N ALA A 201 -5.47 8.30 -19.06
CA ALA A 201 -6.43 8.59 -20.13
C ALA A 201 -6.55 10.10 -20.42
N ALA A 202 -6.42 10.95 -19.39
CA ALA A 202 -6.43 12.39 -19.56
C ALA A 202 -5.20 12.93 -20.31
N ASP A 203 -4.07 12.25 -20.18
CA ASP A 203 -2.79 12.69 -20.77
C ASP A 203 -2.52 12.12 -22.17
N HIS A 204 -3.36 11.21 -22.68
CA HIS A 204 -3.12 10.48 -23.92
C HIS A 204 -4.40 10.31 -24.76
N ASP A 205 -4.54 11.09 -25.82
CA ASP A 205 -5.70 11.04 -26.75
C ASP A 205 -5.89 9.69 -27.48
N GLU A 206 -4.86 8.84 -27.53
CA GLU A 206 -4.89 7.56 -28.25
C GLU A 206 -5.44 6.41 -27.41
N ILE A 207 -5.70 6.65 -26.13
CA ILE A 207 -6.27 5.66 -25.20
C ILE A 207 -7.44 6.27 -24.45
N GLU A 208 -8.33 5.43 -23.96
CA GLU A 208 -9.46 5.86 -23.15
C GLU A 208 -9.76 4.87 -22.03
N LEU A 209 -10.53 5.33 -21.06
CA LEU A 209 -11.08 4.45 -20.02
C LEU A 209 -12.17 3.54 -20.61
N GLY A 210 -12.14 2.28 -20.26
CA GLY A 210 -13.31 1.41 -20.36
C GLY A 210 -14.43 1.89 -19.42
N ASP A 211 -15.64 1.40 -19.63
CA ASP A 211 -16.79 1.72 -18.79
C ASP A 211 -16.62 1.12 -17.39
N SER A 212 -16.19 1.95 -16.42
CA SER A 212 -15.91 1.54 -15.04
C SER A 212 -17.13 0.93 -14.32
N SER A 213 -18.37 1.18 -14.82
CA SER A 213 -19.58 0.56 -14.26
C SER A 213 -19.68 -0.94 -14.52
N GLN A 214 -18.89 -1.45 -15.45
CA GLN A 214 -18.81 -2.87 -15.82
C GLN A 214 -17.65 -3.60 -15.12
N MET A 215 -16.78 -2.86 -14.42
CA MET A 215 -15.70 -3.47 -13.64
C MET A 215 -16.27 -4.28 -12.47
N GLU A 216 -15.67 -5.41 -12.18
CA GLU A 216 -16.11 -6.32 -11.14
C GLU A 216 -16.03 -5.71 -9.74
N GLU A 217 -17.06 -5.87 -8.92
CA GLU A 217 -17.11 -5.37 -7.54
C GLU A 217 -15.97 -5.92 -6.65
N TRP A 218 -15.48 -7.13 -6.94
CA TRP A 218 -14.36 -7.71 -6.19
C TRP A 218 -13.02 -7.03 -6.49
N SER A 219 -12.92 -6.22 -7.54
CA SER A 219 -11.71 -5.45 -7.87
C SER A 219 -11.50 -4.22 -6.99
N LYS A 220 -12.47 -3.89 -6.12
CA LYS A 220 -12.33 -2.81 -5.14
C LYS A 220 -11.43 -3.25 -4.00
N ASN A 221 -10.36 -2.52 -3.79
CA ASN A 221 -9.30 -2.82 -2.84
C ASN A 221 -9.05 -1.67 -1.85
N PHE A 222 -8.24 -1.95 -0.83
CA PHE A 222 -7.93 -1.01 0.25
C PHE A 222 -6.42 -0.88 0.37
N ALA A 223 -5.93 0.36 0.25
CA ALA A 223 -4.51 0.67 0.39
C ALA A 223 -4.16 1.00 1.83
N ALA A 224 -3.00 0.56 2.27
CA ALA A 224 -2.47 0.81 3.61
C ALA A 224 -0.94 1.02 3.59
N ILE A 225 -0.40 1.44 4.71
CA ILE A 225 1.04 1.59 4.92
C ILE A 225 1.61 0.25 5.38
N GLY A 226 2.67 -0.23 4.71
CA GLY A 226 3.30 -1.51 5.02
C GLY A 226 4.42 -1.41 6.04
N PHE A 227 4.50 -2.37 6.95
CA PHE A 227 5.49 -2.51 8.03
C PHE A 227 6.05 -3.91 8.06
N ARG A 228 7.25 -4.11 8.64
CA ARG A 228 7.74 -5.45 8.96
C ARG A 228 6.88 -6.08 10.05
N HIS A 229 6.80 -7.40 10.08
CA HIS A 229 6.07 -8.11 11.15
C HIS A 229 6.65 -7.85 12.54
N GLU A 230 7.92 -7.52 12.61
CA GLU A 230 8.64 -7.24 13.86
C GLU A 230 8.31 -5.86 14.45
N ASP A 231 7.73 -4.93 13.65
CA ASP A 231 7.45 -3.54 14.04
C ASP A 231 6.03 -3.34 14.61
N GLN A 232 5.42 -4.36 15.26
CA GLN A 232 4.02 -4.33 15.73
C GLN A 232 3.72 -3.24 16.75
N ASP A 233 4.65 -2.99 17.68
CA ASP A 233 4.46 -1.96 18.71
C ASP A 233 4.40 -0.57 18.08
N PHE A 234 5.27 -0.31 17.10
CA PHE A 234 5.25 0.92 16.33
C PHE A 234 3.97 1.04 15.50
N LEU A 235 3.57 -0.03 14.82
CA LEU A 235 2.34 -0.09 14.03
C LEU A 235 1.09 0.23 14.86
N ALA A 236 1.02 -0.26 16.10
CA ALA A 236 -0.10 0.06 16.99
C ALA A 236 -0.18 1.57 17.30
N GLY A 237 0.97 2.21 17.56
CA GLY A 237 1.07 3.66 17.75
C GLY A 237 0.69 4.44 16.49
N PHE A 238 1.20 3.99 15.33
CA PHE A 238 0.86 4.57 14.02
C PHE A 238 -0.65 4.50 13.75
N ASN A 239 -1.29 3.35 13.98
CA ASN A 239 -2.73 3.19 13.79
C ASN A 239 -3.55 4.08 14.73
N ALA A 240 -3.09 4.31 15.97
CA ALA A 240 -3.75 5.24 16.87
C ALA A 240 -3.70 6.68 16.33
N ALA A 241 -2.53 7.14 15.87
CA ALA A 241 -2.36 8.45 15.26
C ALA A 241 -3.12 8.58 13.93
N LEU A 242 -3.08 7.53 13.09
CA LEU A 242 -3.83 7.49 11.82
C LEU A 242 -5.34 7.65 12.05
N LYS A 243 -5.89 6.98 13.06
CA LYS A 243 -7.32 7.08 13.40
C LYS A 243 -7.75 8.49 13.75
N ASP A 244 -6.86 9.27 14.41
CA ASP A 244 -7.14 10.64 14.78
C ASP A 244 -7.01 11.61 13.60
N TYR A 245 -6.23 11.24 12.57
CA TYR A 245 -5.93 12.09 11.40
C TYR A 245 -6.82 11.76 10.19
N LEU A 246 -7.16 10.49 9.95
CA LEU A 246 -7.87 10.03 8.76
C LEU A 246 -9.26 10.67 8.64
N GLY A 247 -9.52 11.33 7.50
CA GLY A 247 -10.79 11.99 7.20
C GLY A 247 -10.99 13.35 7.89
N THR A 248 -9.98 13.90 8.58
CA THR A 248 -10.05 15.26 9.10
C THR A 248 -10.04 16.30 7.98
N GLU A 249 -10.54 17.52 8.26
CA GLU A 249 -10.46 18.63 7.30
C GLU A 249 -9.01 18.91 6.86
N GLU A 250 -8.06 18.80 7.79
CA GLU A 250 -6.64 18.99 7.52
C GLU A 250 -6.12 17.95 6.54
N MET A 251 -6.36 16.66 6.80
CA MET A 251 -5.99 15.59 5.87
C MET A 251 -6.63 15.79 4.50
N MET A 252 -7.96 16.02 4.45
CA MET A 252 -8.68 16.16 3.19
C MET A 252 -8.19 17.35 2.36
N ALA A 253 -7.83 18.47 3.01
CA ALA A 253 -7.24 19.63 2.33
C ALA A 253 -5.84 19.30 1.77
N LYS A 254 -5.02 18.55 2.51
CA LYS A 254 -3.66 18.15 2.11
C LYS A 254 -3.69 17.22 0.89
N VAL A 255 -4.57 16.23 0.88
CA VAL A 255 -4.59 15.20 -0.18
C VAL A 255 -5.46 15.56 -1.40
N ALA A 256 -6.19 16.68 -1.35
CA ALA A 256 -7.07 17.12 -2.43
C ALA A 256 -6.31 17.43 -3.74
N GLU A 257 -5.07 17.90 -3.64
CA GLU A 257 -4.20 18.16 -4.81
C GLU A 257 -3.85 16.88 -5.59
N HIS A 258 -4.00 15.71 -4.95
CA HIS A 258 -3.81 14.38 -5.55
C HIS A 258 -5.14 13.73 -5.94
N GLU A 259 -6.19 14.52 -6.19
CA GLU A 259 -7.53 14.04 -6.59
C GLU A 259 -8.21 13.13 -5.54
N TYR A 260 -7.66 13.03 -4.33
CA TYR A 260 -8.29 12.28 -3.24
C TYR A 260 -9.53 13.02 -2.72
N SER A 261 -10.62 12.31 -2.52
CA SER A 261 -11.90 12.85 -2.04
C SER A 261 -12.53 11.91 -1.00
N GLU A 262 -13.65 12.31 -0.42
CA GLU A 262 -14.41 11.47 0.52
C GLU A 262 -14.80 10.09 -0.05
N LEU A 263 -14.91 9.99 -1.38
CA LEU A 263 -15.19 8.71 -2.06
C LEU A 263 -14.06 7.68 -1.88
N HIS A 264 -12.86 8.15 -1.59
CA HIS A 264 -11.67 7.32 -1.43
C HIS A 264 -11.38 6.95 0.02
N LEU A 265 -12.12 7.52 0.98
CA LEU A 265 -12.02 7.09 2.38
C LEU A 265 -12.39 5.61 2.51
N PRO A 266 -11.64 4.81 3.28
CA PRO A 266 -11.82 3.36 3.35
C PRO A 266 -13.10 2.92 4.06
N GLY A 267 -13.79 3.84 4.76
CA GLY A 267 -14.96 3.54 5.60
C GLY A 267 -14.56 2.68 6.81
N ASP A 268 -15.42 1.74 7.16
CA ASP A 268 -15.25 0.87 8.35
C ASP A 268 -14.46 -0.42 8.06
N VAL A 269 -13.81 -0.53 6.90
CA VAL A 269 -13.03 -1.72 6.55
C VAL A 269 -11.74 -1.75 7.34
N THR A 270 -11.46 -2.89 7.97
CA THR A 270 -10.22 -3.12 8.72
C THR A 270 -9.21 -3.90 7.89
N THR A 271 -7.94 -3.75 8.24
CA THR A 271 -6.86 -4.54 7.65
C THR A 271 -7.05 -6.04 7.87
N GLU A 272 -7.53 -6.46 9.04
CA GLU A 272 -7.84 -7.85 9.33
C GLU A 272 -8.87 -8.41 8.33
N TRP A 273 -9.95 -7.66 8.08
CA TRP A 273 -10.95 -8.06 7.10
C TRP A 273 -10.35 -8.12 5.68
N ALA A 274 -9.57 -7.12 5.29
CA ALA A 274 -8.97 -7.06 3.95
C ALA A 274 -8.00 -8.22 3.72
N CYS A 275 -7.10 -8.53 4.66
CA CYS A 275 -6.20 -9.69 4.59
C CYS A 275 -6.96 -11.03 4.43
N ALA A 276 -8.15 -11.15 5.00
CA ALA A 276 -8.94 -12.38 4.94
C ALA A 276 -9.82 -12.49 3.69
N ASN A 277 -10.10 -11.39 2.98
CA ASN A 277 -11.13 -11.35 1.95
C ASN A 277 -10.65 -10.74 0.60
N ARG A 278 -9.38 -10.37 0.49
CA ARG A 278 -8.80 -9.78 -0.71
C ARG A 278 -7.56 -10.55 -1.16
#